data_e971d1ce1b9ecccee11700bb85493367
#
_entry.id   e971d1ce1b9ecccee11700bb85493367
#
_cell.length_a   1.000
_cell.length_b   1.000
_cell.length_c   1.000
_cell.angle_alpha   90.00
_cell.angle_beta   90.00
_cell.angle_gamma   90.00
#
_symmetry.space_group_name_H-M   'P 1'
#
loop_
_entity.id
_entity.type
_entity.pdbx_description
1 polymer ?
#
loop_
_entity_poly.entity_id
_entity_poly.type
_entity_poly.pdbx_seq_one_letter_code
_entity_poly.pdbx_strand_id
1 'polypeptide(L)'
;MVDTKDLINLETSLSNPFGNFGDDFSAQNVVSIDKKLLIDLHQLSLGPVLSEGPYSVVYEGLYKSVPVAIKIIQPDMSANVSPERKQKFQREVTLLAKVKHDNIVKFIGACMEPSLILVTELMRGGTLQKYLWNTRPHCPDLKFSLSFALGISRAMEYLHANGIIHRDLKPSNLLLTEDKTIIKLADFGLAREEAEAEMTTEAGTYRWMAPEMFSIEPIKIGVKKHYNHKVDVYSFSMILWELLTNSTPFKGRSNIVVAYATATKMRPSTETIPSDIEPLLSSCWAEDPAERPEFEQISDFLENILRNVCASSTSSPNIFEPEHSTSKELTNSPAMNCLMDQHVENSKKKNRTSCCCFRSACDNSL
;
A
#
# COMPACT_ATOMS: atom_id res chain seq x y z
N MET A 1 -0.72 -27.07 -4.09
CA MET A 1 -1.69 -26.94 -3.00
C MET A 1 -1.05 -27.54 -1.78
N VAL A 2 -0.68 -26.72 -0.82
CA VAL A 2 -0.21 -27.17 0.49
C VAL A 2 -1.46 -27.46 1.32
N ASP A 3 -1.60 -28.67 1.80
CA ASP A 3 -2.80 -29.10 2.52
C ASP A 3 -2.80 -28.47 3.93
N THR A 4 -3.97 -28.16 4.47
CA THR A 4 -4.12 -27.65 5.87
C THR A 4 -3.50 -28.57 6.90
N LYS A 5 -3.24 -29.84 6.57
CA LYS A 5 -2.47 -30.80 7.37
C LYS A 5 -1.02 -30.36 7.59
N ASP A 6 -0.44 -29.59 6.70
CA ASP A 6 0.94 -29.09 6.86
C ASP A 6 1.03 -27.98 7.90
N LEU A 7 -0.06 -27.23 8.15
CA LEU A 7 -0.15 -26.25 9.24
C LEU A 7 -0.29 -26.94 10.61
N ILE A 8 -0.88 -28.15 10.67
CA ILE A 8 -1.06 -28.95 11.88
C ILE A 8 0.22 -29.76 12.18
N ASN A 9 0.96 -30.18 11.15
CA ASN A 9 2.19 -30.98 11.32
C ASN A 9 3.41 -30.17 11.80
N LEU A 10 3.36 -28.84 11.78
CA LEU A 10 4.39 -28.01 12.41
C LEU A 10 4.40 -28.11 13.96
N GLU A 11 3.31 -28.55 14.57
CA GLU A 11 3.23 -28.74 16.05
C GLU A 11 3.72 -30.11 16.54
N THR A 12 3.74 -31.15 15.72
CA THR A 12 4.04 -32.52 16.19
C THR A 12 5.53 -32.83 16.30
N SER A 13 6.43 -31.95 15.86
CA SER A 13 7.88 -32.19 15.96
C SER A 13 8.57 -31.58 17.18
N LEU A 14 7.83 -30.91 18.09
CA LEU A 14 8.39 -30.26 19.28
C LEU A 14 7.63 -30.66 20.55
N SER A 15 7.68 -31.94 20.94
CA SER A 15 7.28 -32.37 22.28
C SER A 15 8.40 -32.08 23.28
N ASN A 16 8.11 -31.18 24.19
CA ASN A 16 8.99 -30.69 25.23
C ASN A 16 8.94 -31.54 26.50
N PRO A 17 10.05 -31.79 27.17
CA PRO A 17 10.07 -32.16 28.56
C PRO A 17 10.76 -31.09 29.39
N PHE A 18 10.02 -30.21 30.07
CA PHE A 18 10.43 -29.55 31.32
C PHE A 18 9.28 -28.69 31.88
N GLY A 19 8.75 -29.11 32.98
CA GLY A 19 8.74 -28.60 34.33
C GLY A 19 8.00 -27.29 34.60
N ASN A 20 6.89 -27.40 35.37
CA ASN A 20 6.20 -26.32 36.07
C ASN A 20 7.16 -25.39 36.82
N PHE A 21 7.03 -24.09 36.56
CA PHE A 21 7.22 -23.07 37.58
C PHE A 21 6.03 -22.10 37.50
N GLY A 22 5.29 -22.09 38.60
CA GLY A 22 4.29 -21.05 38.81
C GLY A 22 4.96 -19.72 39.09
N ASP A 23 4.39 -18.68 38.52
CA ASP A 23 4.44 -17.35 39.12
C ASP A 23 3.29 -16.52 38.66
N ASP A 24 2.64 -15.97 39.66
CA ASP A 24 1.62 -14.95 39.72
C ASP A 24 2.02 -13.70 38.92
N PHE A 25 1.48 -13.51 37.73
CA PHE A 25 1.44 -12.21 37.08
C PHE A 25 -0.01 -11.82 36.83
N SER A 26 -0.39 -10.73 37.50
CA SER A 26 -1.63 -9.98 37.43
C SER A 26 -2.34 -10.11 36.08
N ALA A 27 -3.62 -10.49 36.15
CA ALA A 27 -4.57 -10.53 35.02
C ALA A 27 -4.64 -9.16 34.31
N GLN A 28 -3.77 -8.94 33.33
CA GLN A 28 -3.93 -7.89 32.34
C GLN A 28 -4.94 -8.38 31.31
N ASN A 29 -5.99 -7.60 31.11
CA ASN A 29 -7.10 -7.82 30.20
C ASN A 29 -6.69 -8.48 28.89
N VAL A 30 -6.85 -9.81 28.80
CA VAL A 30 -6.80 -10.54 27.54
C VAL A 30 -8.08 -10.17 26.81
N VAL A 31 -7.98 -9.21 25.89
CA VAL A 31 -9.07 -8.88 24.97
C VAL A 31 -9.31 -10.11 24.11
N SER A 32 -10.31 -10.91 24.45
CA SER A 32 -10.70 -12.07 23.62
C SER A 32 -11.36 -11.56 22.34
N ILE A 33 -10.90 -12.08 21.20
CA ILE A 33 -11.58 -11.82 19.90
C ILE A 33 -12.99 -12.45 19.95
N ASP A 34 -14.00 -11.70 19.48
CA ASP A 34 -15.37 -12.23 19.37
C ASP A 34 -15.35 -13.51 18.51
N LYS A 35 -15.93 -14.59 19.03
CA LYS A 35 -16.03 -15.89 18.33
C LYS A 35 -16.63 -15.79 16.92
N LYS A 36 -17.48 -14.78 16.66
CA LYS A 36 -18.08 -14.51 15.35
C LYS A 36 -17.08 -14.08 14.29
N LEU A 37 -15.91 -13.59 14.71
CA LEU A 37 -14.83 -13.15 13.82
C LEU A 37 -13.85 -14.29 13.50
N LEU A 38 -14.00 -15.45 14.17
CA LEU A 38 -13.12 -16.60 13.96
C LEU A 38 -13.55 -17.38 12.71
N ILE A 39 -12.56 -17.80 11.95
CA ILE A 39 -12.75 -18.64 10.76
C ILE A 39 -12.58 -20.12 11.10
N ASP A 40 -13.24 -20.97 10.31
CA ASP A 40 -13.00 -22.41 10.32
C ASP A 40 -11.82 -22.75 9.38
N LEU A 41 -10.69 -23.19 9.97
CA LEU A 41 -9.48 -23.53 9.22
C LEU A 41 -9.67 -24.68 8.24
N HIS A 42 -10.61 -25.60 8.48
CA HIS A 42 -10.92 -26.70 7.55
C HIS A 42 -11.47 -26.20 6.22
N GLN A 43 -11.97 -24.96 6.18
CA GLN A 43 -12.53 -24.32 4.98
C GLN A 43 -11.54 -23.33 4.34
N LEU A 44 -10.30 -23.27 4.87
CA LEU A 44 -9.22 -22.41 4.37
C LEU A 44 -8.22 -23.27 3.60
N SER A 45 -7.85 -22.86 2.40
CA SER A 45 -6.76 -23.47 1.63
C SER A 45 -5.74 -22.41 1.22
N LEU A 46 -4.45 -22.75 1.39
CA LEU A 46 -3.34 -21.89 0.99
C LEU A 46 -2.97 -22.12 -0.48
N GLY A 47 -2.67 -21.04 -1.17
CA GLY A 47 -2.14 -21.01 -2.53
C GLY A 47 -0.74 -20.38 -2.56
N PRO A 48 -0.38 -19.68 -3.66
CA PRO A 48 0.93 -19.07 -3.81
C PRO A 48 1.15 -17.89 -2.85
N VAL A 49 2.43 -17.63 -2.55
CA VAL A 49 2.86 -16.46 -1.76
C VAL A 49 2.65 -15.18 -2.59
N LEU A 50 1.97 -14.20 -2.03
CA LEU A 50 1.79 -12.86 -2.60
C LEU A 50 2.87 -11.88 -2.14
N SER A 51 3.23 -11.96 -0.86
CA SER A 51 4.31 -11.16 -0.27
C SER A 51 4.88 -11.82 0.97
N GLU A 52 6.15 -11.57 1.23
CA GLU A 52 6.87 -12.02 2.41
C GLU A 52 7.51 -10.83 3.09
N GLY A 53 7.27 -10.70 4.38
CA GLY A 53 7.82 -9.67 5.24
C GLY A 53 8.55 -10.27 6.44
N PRO A 54 9.23 -9.46 7.24
CA PRO A 54 10.02 -9.96 8.37
C PRO A 54 9.18 -10.59 9.49
N TYR A 55 7.88 -10.32 9.53
CA TYR A 55 7.00 -10.76 10.61
C TYR A 55 5.74 -11.49 10.12
N SER A 56 5.50 -11.53 8.82
CA SER A 56 4.32 -12.17 8.25
C SER A 56 4.53 -12.56 6.80
N VAL A 57 3.81 -13.59 6.37
CA VAL A 57 3.71 -13.98 4.96
C VAL A 57 2.25 -13.87 4.54
N VAL A 58 2.01 -13.32 3.36
CA VAL A 58 0.67 -13.20 2.77
C VAL A 58 0.56 -14.17 1.60
N TYR A 59 -0.46 -15.00 1.65
CA TYR A 59 -0.78 -15.99 0.61
C TYR A 59 -2.07 -15.59 -0.11
N GLU A 60 -2.16 -15.91 -1.39
CA GLU A 60 -3.45 -16.11 -2.03
C GLU A 60 -4.02 -17.44 -1.55
N GLY A 61 -5.34 -17.55 -1.39
CA GLY A 61 -5.97 -18.79 -0.99
C GLY A 61 -7.47 -18.78 -1.24
N LEU A 62 -8.14 -19.80 -0.71
CA LEU A 62 -9.60 -19.91 -0.76
C LEU A 62 -10.14 -20.05 0.67
N TYR A 63 -11.19 -19.34 0.97
CA TYR A 63 -12.01 -19.55 2.16
C TYR A 63 -13.47 -19.78 1.72
N LYS A 64 -14.02 -20.95 2.07
CA LYS A 64 -15.35 -21.36 1.58
C LYS A 64 -15.48 -21.26 0.04
N SER A 65 -14.44 -21.69 -0.67
CA SER A 65 -14.31 -21.60 -2.14
C SER A 65 -14.27 -20.18 -2.72
N VAL A 66 -14.18 -19.14 -1.90
CA VAL A 66 -14.03 -17.75 -2.32
C VAL A 66 -12.55 -17.35 -2.27
N PRO A 67 -11.99 -16.71 -3.33
CA PRO A 67 -10.61 -16.22 -3.29
C PRO A 67 -10.40 -15.17 -2.22
N VAL A 68 -9.32 -15.34 -1.43
CA VAL A 68 -8.96 -14.49 -0.28
C VAL A 68 -7.47 -14.24 -0.21
N ALA A 69 -7.08 -13.18 0.50
CA ALA A 69 -5.70 -12.98 0.97
C ALA A 69 -5.59 -13.48 2.42
N ILE A 70 -4.53 -14.24 2.70
CA ILE A 70 -4.31 -14.91 3.98
C ILE A 70 -2.96 -14.43 4.53
N LYS A 71 -2.99 -13.56 5.54
CA LYS A 71 -1.79 -13.05 6.24
C LYS A 71 -1.54 -13.95 7.46
N ILE A 72 -0.40 -14.63 7.46
CA ILE A 72 0.05 -15.50 8.57
C ILE A 72 1.19 -14.80 9.29
N ILE A 73 1.03 -14.57 10.59
CA ILE A 73 2.07 -14.00 11.43
C ILE A 73 3.10 -15.09 11.75
N GLN A 74 4.35 -14.81 11.46
CA GLN A 74 5.44 -15.74 11.74
C GLN A 74 5.80 -15.73 13.22
N PRO A 75 6.14 -16.90 13.80
CA PRO A 75 6.64 -16.98 15.15
C PRO A 75 7.99 -16.27 15.29
N ASP A 76 8.35 -15.91 16.52
CA ASP A 76 9.67 -15.38 16.85
C ASP A 76 10.73 -16.49 16.82
N MET A 77 12.01 -16.11 16.99
CA MET A 77 13.13 -17.05 17.07
C MET A 77 12.96 -18.13 18.17
N SER A 78 12.09 -17.89 19.15
CA SER A 78 11.73 -18.81 20.23
C SER A 78 10.63 -19.84 19.89
N ALA A 79 10.24 -19.97 18.63
CA ALA A 79 9.15 -20.80 18.13
C ALA A 79 7.74 -20.41 18.62
N ASN A 80 7.60 -19.37 19.42
CA ASN A 80 6.33 -18.84 19.90
C ASN A 80 6.14 -17.39 19.43
N VAL A 81 4.89 -16.97 19.26
CA VAL A 81 4.56 -15.56 19.00
C VAL A 81 4.54 -14.81 20.33
N SER A 82 5.30 -13.70 20.42
CA SER A 82 5.36 -12.90 21.66
C SER A 82 4.00 -12.33 22.07
N PRO A 83 3.77 -12.09 23.37
CA PRO A 83 2.53 -11.49 23.86
C PRO A 83 2.20 -10.15 23.20
N GLU A 84 3.21 -9.33 22.92
CA GLU A 84 3.07 -8.03 22.26
C GLU A 84 2.56 -8.20 20.84
N ARG A 85 3.06 -9.19 20.09
CA ARG A 85 2.56 -9.49 18.74
C ARG A 85 1.14 -10.03 18.76
N LYS A 86 0.80 -10.88 19.73
CA LYS A 86 -0.58 -11.35 19.93
C LYS A 86 -1.52 -10.18 20.19
N GLN A 87 -1.13 -9.26 21.07
CA GLN A 87 -1.93 -8.06 21.37
C GLN A 87 -2.07 -7.15 20.16
N LYS A 88 -0.98 -6.93 19.40
CA LYS A 88 -0.99 -6.16 18.16
C LYS A 88 -1.95 -6.77 17.13
N PHE A 89 -1.89 -8.09 16.94
CA PHE A 89 -2.78 -8.82 16.06
C PHE A 89 -4.25 -8.73 16.50
N GLN A 90 -4.54 -8.93 17.78
CA GLN A 90 -5.90 -8.80 18.33
C GLN A 90 -6.49 -7.41 18.06
N ARG A 91 -5.67 -6.36 18.23
CA ARG A 91 -6.08 -4.99 17.94
C ARG A 91 -6.34 -4.80 16.45
N GLU A 92 -5.46 -5.26 15.56
CA GLU A 92 -5.66 -5.22 14.10
C GLU A 92 -6.98 -5.88 13.69
N VAL A 93 -7.27 -7.08 14.22
CA VAL A 93 -8.54 -7.80 13.97
C VAL A 93 -9.74 -7.01 14.48
N THR A 94 -9.65 -6.47 15.69
CA THR A 94 -10.76 -5.71 16.31
C THR A 94 -11.08 -4.44 15.53
N LEU A 95 -10.07 -3.72 15.07
CA LEU A 95 -10.25 -2.51 14.26
C LEU A 95 -10.83 -2.86 12.88
N LEU A 96 -10.25 -3.83 12.19
CA LEU A 96 -10.72 -4.25 10.87
C LEU A 96 -12.16 -4.79 10.90
N ALA A 97 -12.56 -5.46 11.97
CA ALA A 97 -13.92 -5.98 12.10
C ALA A 97 -14.98 -4.87 12.26
N LYS A 98 -14.60 -3.71 12.80
CA LYS A 98 -15.47 -2.54 12.97
C LYS A 98 -15.62 -1.71 11.69
N VAL A 99 -14.62 -1.77 10.78
CA VAL A 99 -14.49 -0.89 9.62
C VAL A 99 -15.19 -1.50 8.41
N LYS A 100 -16.05 -0.68 7.74
CA LYS A 100 -16.72 -1.07 6.48
C LYS A 100 -16.75 0.14 5.55
N HIS A 101 -15.91 0.13 4.52
CA HIS A 101 -15.84 1.20 3.54
C HIS A 101 -15.33 0.65 2.20
N ASP A 102 -15.79 1.20 1.07
CA ASP A 102 -15.47 0.70 -0.28
C ASP A 102 -13.96 0.82 -0.60
N ASN A 103 -13.29 1.84 -0.05
CA ASN A 103 -11.85 2.05 -0.21
C ASN A 103 -11.01 1.49 0.96
N ILE A 104 -11.56 0.57 1.75
CA ILE A 104 -10.84 -0.18 2.78
C ILE A 104 -10.99 -1.68 2.48
N VAL A 105 -9.91 -2.44 2.64
CA VAL A 105 -9.91 -3.89 2.40
C VAL A 105 -10.90 -4.57 3.35
N LYS A 106 -11.80 -5.37 2.76
CA LYS A 106 -12.84 -6.07 3.52
C LYS A 106 -12.24 -7.17 4.39
N PHE A 107 -12.48 -7.10 5.68
CA PHE A 107 -12.20 -8.17 6.63
C PHE A 107 -13.17 -9.34 6.44
N ILE A 108 -12.66 -10.57 6.48
CA ILE A 108 -13.44 -11.80 6.36
C ILE A 108 -13.43 -12.56 7.67
N GLY A 109 -12.28 -12.67 8.33
CA GLY A 109 -12.17 -13.32 9.62
C GLY A 109 -10.72 -13.53 10.05
N ALA A 110 -10.54 -14.13 11.22
CA ALA A 110 -9.24 -14.37 11.79
C ALA A 110 -9.16 -15.75 12.46
N CYS A 111 -7.93 -16.22 12.72
CA CYS A 111 -7.64 -17.36 13.56
C CYS A 111 -6.57 -17.00 14.58
N MET A 112 -6.72 -17.49 15.83
CA MET A 112 -5.77 -17.24 16.91
C MET A 112 -4.88 -18.44 17.19
N GLU A 113 -5.36 -19.64 16.90
CA GLU A 113 -4.68 -20.90 17.17
C GLU A 113 -4.95 -21.90 16.04
N PRO A 114 -3.97 -22.67 15.58
CA PRO A 114 -2.59 -22.78 16.11
C PRO A 114 -1.70 -21.59 15.68
N SER A 115 -2.11 -20.79 14.71
CA SER A 115 -1.36 -19.65 14.20
C SER A 115 -2.22 -18.39 14.11
N LEU A 116 -1.61 -17.22 14.23
CA LEU A 116 -2.29 -15.95 14.02
C LEU A 116 -2.51 -15.72 12.53
N ILE A 117 -3.74 -15.86 12.09
CA ILE A 117 -4.13 -15.74 10.67
C ILE A 117 -5.18 -14.65 10.52
N LEU A 118 -4.95 -13.73 9.59
CA LEU A 118 -5.88 -12.70 9.18
C LEU A 118 -6.32 -12.98 7.74
N VAL A 119 -7.62 -13.03 7.49
CA VAL A 119 -8.21 -13.28 6.17
C VAL A 119 -8.99 -12.06 5.72
N THR A 120 -8.66 -11.58 4.51
CA THR A 120 -9.28 -10.43 3.87
C THR A 120 -9.68 -10.74 2.43
N GLU A 121 -10.43 -9.85 1.80
CA GLU A 121 -10.63 -9.93 0.35
C GLU A 121 -9.31 -9.92 -0.41
N LEU A 122 -9.28 -10.58 -1.55
CA LEU A 122 -8.09 -10.65 -2.41
C LEU A 122 -8.06 -9.48 -3.39
N MET A 123 -6.96 -8.72 -3.38
CA MET A 123 -6.71 -7.58 -4.25
C MET A 123 -5.66 -7.94 -5.31
N ARG A 124 -6.11 -8.37 -6.52
CA ARG A 124 -5.22 -8.89 -7.58
C ARG A 124 -4.41 -7.84 -8.32
N GLY A 125 -4.77 -6.56 -8.24
CA GLY A 125 -4.00 -5.47 -8.86
C GLY A 125 -2.65 -5.19 -8.19
N GLY A 126 -2.41 -5.79 -7.01
CA GLY A 126 -1.20 -5.60 -6.22
C GLY A 126 -1.17 -4.27 -5.48
N THR A 127 0.01 -3.83 -5.04
CA THR A 127 0.17 -2.57 -4.31
C THR A 127 0.35 -1.38 -5.23
N LEU A 128 -0.10 -0.19 -4.80
CA LEU A 128 0.17 1.08 -5.49
C LEU A 128 1.68 1.28 -5.69
N GLN A 129 2.51 0.88 -4.72
CA GLN A 129 3.97 0.97 -4.83
C GLN A 129 4.50 0.19 -6.03
N LYS A 130 4.09 -1.08 -6.19
CA LYS A 130 4.50 -1.90 -7.35
C LYS A 130 3.97 -1.31 -8.67
N TYR A 131 2.74 -0.81 -8.66
CA TYR A 131 2.16 -0.16 -9.83
C TYR A 131 2.98 1.05 -10.28
N LEU A 132 3.27 1.99 -9.37
CA LEU A 132 4.07 3.18 -9.65
C LEU A 132 5.49 2.81 -10.12
N TRP A 133 6.14 1.83 -9.50
CA TRP A 133 7.47 1.39 -9.93
C TRP A 133 7.49 0.80 -11.34
N ASN A 134 6.48 0.02 -11.69
CA ASN A 134 6.38 -0.63 -13.01
C ASN A 134 6.02 0.35 -14.13
N THR A 135 5.40 1.48 -13.81
CA THR A 135 5.04 2.51 -14.80
C THR A 135 6.14 3.55 -15.01
N ARG A 136 7.16 3.63 -14.13
CA ARG A 136 8.27 4.59 -14.27
C ARG A 136 9.01 4.41 -15.59
N PRO A 137 9.44 5.50 -16.24
CA PRO A 137 9.42 6.89 -15.77
C PRO A 137 8.09 7.63 -16.07
N HIS A 138 7.10 6.99 -16.69
CA HIS A 138 5.86 7.63 -17.09
C HIS A 138 4.98 7.90 -15.87
N CYS A 139 4.52 9.14 -15.74
CA CYS A 139 3.51 9.49 -14.74
C CYS A 139 2.17 8.85 -15.11
N PRO A 140 1.40 8.36 -14.14
CA PRO A 140 0.02 7.99 -14.37
C PRO A 140 -0.78 9.19 -14.90
N ASP A 141 -1.85 8.93 -15.63
CA ASP A 141 -2.79 9.95 -16.05
C ASP A 141 -3.33 10.75 -14.84
N LEU A 142 -3.52 12.06 -15.03
CA LEU A 142 -3.97 12.96 -13.94
C LEU A 142 -5.32 12.52 -13.36
N LYS A 143 -6.27 12.15 -14.21
CA LYS A 143 -7.57 11.65 -13.79
C LYS A 143 -7.45 10.40 -12.93
N PHE A 144 -6.58 9.48 -13.34
CA PHE A 144 -6.28 8.26 -12.60
C PHE A 144 -5.66 8.58 -11.23
N SER A 145 -4.64 9.46 -11.19
CA SER A 145 -3.97 9.89 -9.96
C SER A 145 -4.94 10.54 -8.98
N LEU A 146 -5.81 11.43 -9.49
CA LEU A 146 -6.84 12.10 -8.68
C LEU A 146 -7.93 11.14 -8.19
N SER A 147 -8.33 10.16 -9.02
CA SER A 147 -9.31 9.14 -8.61
C SER A 147 -8.78 8.29 -7.45
N PHE A 148 -7.51 7.93 -7.49
CA PHE A 148 -6.87 7.21 -6.40
C PHE A 148 -6.70 8.08 -5.17
N ALA A 149 -6.24 9.32 -5.31
CA ALA A 149 -6.13 10.26 -4.21
C ALA A 149 -7.50 10.45 -3.51
N LEU A 150 -8.58 10.58 -4.29
CA LEU A 150 -9.94 10.68 -3.76
C LEU A 150 -10.38 9.41 -3.02
N GLY A 151 -10.09 8.22 -3.56
CA GLY A 151 -10.39 6.95 -2.88
C GLY A 151 -9.65 6.81 -1.55
N ILE A 152 -8.38 7.23 -1.50
CA ILE A 152 -7.56 7.23 -0.27
C ILE A 152 -8.14 8.24 0.73
N SER A 153 -8.44 9.47 0.30
CA SER A 153 -8.97 10.51 1.18
C SER A 153 -10.29 10.12 1.82
N ARG A 154 -11.22 9.52 1.06
CA ARG A 154 -12.50 8.99 1.57
C ARG A 154 -12.33 7.86 2.59
N ALA A 155 -11.35 6.95 2.35
CA ALA A 155 -11.03 5.92 3.34
C ALA A 155 -10.52 6.53 4.65
N MET A 156 -9.66 7.55 4.55
CA MET A 156 -9.08 8.23 5.72
C MET A 156 -10.09 9.10 6.44
N GLU A 157 -10.96 9.79 5.71
CA GLU A 157 -12.11 10.53 6.25
C GLU A 157 -12.98 9.62 7.11
N TYR A 158 -13.36 8.44 6.57
CA TYR A 158 -14.12 7.45 7.30
C TYR A 158 -13.40 6.98 8.58
N LEU A 159 -12.09 6.70 8.53
CA LEU A 159 -11.32 6.28 9.71
C LEU A 159 -11.28 7.37 10.77
N HIS A 160 -10.96 8.61 10.39
CA HIS A 160 -10.87 9.74 11.32
C HIS A 160 -12.23 10.08 11.95
N ALA A 161 -13.33 10.02 11.17
CA ALA A 161 -14.68 10.18 11.69
C ALA A 161 -15.06 9.11 12.74
N ASN A 162 -14.40 7.94 12.71
CA ASN A 162 -14.53 6.87 13.71
C ASN A 162 -13.43 6.88 14.78
N GLY A 163 -12.65 7.95 14.88
CA GLY A 163 -11.59 8.12 15.88
C GLY A 163 -10.40 7.16 15.68
N ILE A 164 -10.15 6.69 14.45
CA ILE A 164 -9.07 5.76 14.13
C ILE A 164 -7.97 6.49 13.37
N ILE A 165 -6.75 6.49 13.89
CA ILE A 165 -5.53 6.97 13.23
C ILE A 165 -4.81 5.77 12.62
N HIS A 166 -4.48 5.82 11.32
CA HIS A 166 -3.84 4.70 10.62
C HIS A 166 -2.34 4.59 10.90
N ARG A 167 -1.59 5.71 10.89
CA ARG A 167 -0.19 5.86 11.28
C ARG A 167 0.86 5.22 10.35
N ASP A 168 0.44 4.43 9.40
CA ASP A 168 1.33 3.78 8.40
C ASP A 168 0.77 3.90 6.98
N LEU A 169 0.23 5.08 6.67
CA LEU A 169 -0.29 5.37 5.33
C LEU A 169 0.88 5.54 4.35
N LYS A 170 0.99 4.60 3.39
CA LYS A 170 2.07 4.53 2.39
C LYS A 170 1.65 3.71 1.17
N PRO A 171 2.31 3.84 0.00
CA PRO A 171 1.91 3.14 -1.22
C PRO A 171 1.93 1.61 -1.14
N SER A 172 2.72 1.01 -0.24
CA SER A 172 2.73 -0.45 -0.05
C SER A 172 1.49 -0.97 0.70
N ASN A 173 0.79 -0.11 1.45
CA ASN A 173 -0.44 -0.43 2.18
C ASN A 173 -1.71 -0.06 1.40
N LEU A 174 -1.57 0.37 0.15
CA LEU A 174 -2.64 0.71 -0.76
C LEU A 174 -2.71 -0.34 -1.86
N LEU A 175 -3.82 -1.08 -1.91
CA LEU A 175 -4.03 -2.20 -2.81
C LEU A 175 -5.01 -1.83 -3.93
N LEU A 176 -4.79 -2.41 -5.10
CA LEU A 176 -5.57 -2.15 -6.30
C LEU A 176 -6.44 -3.35 -6.66
N THR A 177 -7.63 -3.09 -7.20
CA THR A 177 -8.40 -4.11 -7.90
C THR A 177 -7.66 -4.59 -9.16
N GLU A 178 -8.01 -5.75 -9.67
CA GLU A 178 -7.36 -6.35 -10.84
C GLU A 178 -7.41 -5.44 -12.08
N ASP A 179 -8.53 -4.78 -12.30
CA ASP A 179 -8.74 -3.77 -13.35
C ASP A 179 -8.10 -2.41 -13.04
N LYS A 180 -7.53 -2.23 -11.84
CA LYS A 180 -6.90 -1.02 -11.34
C LYS A 180 -7.83 0.21 -11.34
N THR A 181 -9.12 0.00 -11.17
CA THR A 181 -10.09 1.10 -11.09
C THR A 181 -10.36 1.57 -9.68
N ILE A 182 -10.17 0.70 -8.67
CA ILE A 182 -10.42 1.00 -7.26
C ILE A 182 -9.15 0.77 -6.45
N ILE A 183 -8.88 1.71 -5.54
CA ILE A 183 -7.82 1.62 -4.54
C ILE A 183 -8.42 1.35 -3.17
N LYS A 184 -7.79 0.48 -2.38
CA LYS A 184 -8.22 0.14 -1.02
C LYS A 184 -7.06 0.18 -0.04
N LEU A 185 -7.31 0.77 1.12
CA LEU A 185 -6.40 0.83 2.24
C LEU A 185 -6.35 -0.52 2.96
N ALA A 186 -5.16 -0.98 3.30
CA ALA A 186 -4.88 -2.24 4.00
C ALA A 186 -3.88 -2.03 5.14
N ASP A 187 -3.65 -3.07 5.93
CA ASP A 187 -2.66 -3.16 7.01
C ASP A 187 -2.89 -2.18 8.17
N PHE A 188 -3.72 -2.61 9.10
CA PHE A 188 -4.07 -1.88 10.32
C PHE A 188 -3.15 -2.25 11.52
N GLY A 189 -2.01 -2.87 11.24
CA GLY A 189 -1.07 -3.32 12.27
C GLY A 189 -0.52 -2.20 13.16
N LEU A 190 -0.48 -0.97 12.69
CA LEU A 190 -0.09 0.22 13.46
C LEU A 190 -1.26 1.14 13.82
N ALA A 191 -2.46 0.86 13.31
CA ALA A 191 -3.64 1.70 13.60
C ALA A 191 -3.98 1.71 15.11
N ARG A 192 -4.51 2.84 15.58
CA ARG A 192 -4.90 3.07 16.98
C ARG A 192 -6.18 3.90 17.03
N GLU A 193 -6.95 3.72 18.10
CA GLU A 193 -7.94 4.70 18.50
C GLU A 193 -7.20 5.96 18.99
N GLU A 194 -7.70 7.15 18.65
CA GLU A 194 -7.01 8.43 18.91
C GLU A 194 -6.70 8.64 20.39
N ALA A 195 -7.57 8.14 21.28
CA ALA A 195 -7.37 8.17 22.73
C ALA A 195 -6.16 7.34 23.21
N GLU A 196 -5.64 6.40 22.39
CA GLU A 196 -4.55 5.48 22.74
C GLU A 196 -3.22 5.79 22.02
N ALA A 197 -3.11 6.92 21.32
CA ALA A 197 -1.99 7.23 20.45
C ALA A 197 -0.65 7.35 21.20
N GLU A 198 0.09 6.24 21.27
CA GLU A 198 1.46 6.17 21.80
C GLU A 198 2.46 5.86 20.65
N MET A 199 3.66 6.41 20.74
CA MET A 199 4.70 6.21 19.73
C MET A 199 5.26 4.77 19.72
N THR A 200 5.22 4.14 18.54
CA THR A 200 6.16 3.08 18.17
C THR A 200 6.79 3.44 16.83
N THR A 201 8.10 3.63 16.80
CA THR A 201 8.85 3.84 15.55
C THR A 201 9.18 2.47 14.94
N GLU A 202 8.57 2.14 13.80
CA GLU A 202 9.00 0.99 13.01
C GLU A 202 9.92 1.46 11.87
N ALA A 203 11.02 0.75 11.66
CA ALA A 203 11.99 1.06 10.62
C ALA A 203 11.40 0.84 9.21
N GLY A 204 11.50 1.83 8.33
CA GLY A 204 11.18 1.70 6.90
C GLY A 204 10.20 2.71 6.33
N THR A 205 9.39 3.36 7.14
CA THR A 205 8.27 4.22 6.72
C THR A 205 8.61 5.72 6.66
N TYR A 206 9.83 6.11 7.00
CA TYR A 206 10.26 7.51 7.20
C TYR A 206 9.88 8.50 6.09
N ARG A 207 9.75 8.04 4.82
CA ARG A 207 9.45 8.92 3.67
C ARG A 207 8.03 9.49 3.68
N TRP A 208 7.10 8.81 4.34
CA TRP A 208 5.71 9.21 4.45
C TRP A 208 5.33 9.66 5.86
N MET A 209 6.26 9.59 6.80
CA MET A 209 6.03 9.85 8.21
C MET A 209 6.10 11.36 8.50
N ALA A 210 5.14 11.87 9.28
CA ALA A 210 5.06 13.26 9.65
C ALA A 210 6.22 13.70 10.59
N PRO A 211 6.69 14.96 10.50
CA PRO A 211 7.84 15.44 11.27
C PRO A 211 7.63 15.33 12.78
N GLU A 212 6.43 15.55 13.28
CA GLU A 212 6.11 15.42 14.70
C GLU A 212 6.21 14.00 15.25
N MET A 213 6.22 13.00 14.38
CA MET A 213 6.47 11.60 14.77
C MET A 213 7.96 11.30 15.02
N PHE A 214 8.88 12.15 14.52
CA PHE A 214 10.30 12.01 14.79
C PHE A 214 10.69 12.73 16.10
N SER A 215 11.72 12.24 16.75
CA SER A 215 12.40 12.97 17.81
C SER A 215 13.85 13.21 17.37
N ILE A 216 14.21 14.47 17.19
CA ILE A 216 15.61 14.88 16.96
C ILE A 216 16.36 14.91 18.29
N GLU A 217 15.64 15.18 19.38
CA GLU A 217 16.20 15.17 20.73
C GLU A 217 16.03 13.80 21.39
N PRO A 218 16.98 13.37 22.25
CA PRO A 218 16.79 12.17 23.04
C PRO A 218 15.52 12.26 23.88
N ILE A 219 14.60 11.34 23.67
CA ILE A 219 13.35 11.29 24.46
C ILE A 219 13.74 10.93 25.89
N LYS A 220 13.42 11.80 26.85
CA LYS A 220 13.57 11.49 28.28
C LYS A 220 12.73 10.27 28.59
N ILE A 221 13.31 9.29 29.31
CA ILE A 221 12.62 8.08 29.73
C ILE A 221 11.31 8.44 30.41
N GLY A 222 10.19 7.93 29.92
CA GLY A 222 8.84 8.19 30.45
C GLY A 222 8.07 9.38 29.84
N VAL A 223 8.67 10.15 28.92
CA VAL A 223 7.93 11.18 28.17
C VAL A 223 7.30 10.57 26.94
N LYS A 224 5.98 10.52 26.90
CA LYS A 224 5.19 10.09 25.75
C LYS A 224 5.00 11.28 24.80
N LYS A 225 5.21 11.07 23.53
CA LYS A 225 4.95 12.09 22.50
C LYS A 225 3.50 11.95 22.05
N HIS A 226 2.71 13.00 22.20
CA HIS A 226 1.34 13.04 21.71
C HIS A 226 1.33 13.58 20.27
N TYR A 227 0.61 12.91 19.39
CA TYR A 227 0.28 13.37 18.06
C TYR A 227 -1.19 13.00 17.78
N ASN A 228 -1.81 13.69 16.85
CA ASN A 228 -3.20 13.47 16.47
C ASN A 228 -3.32 12.86 15.06
N HIS A 229 -4.53 12.70 14.56
CA HIS A 229 -4.85 12.18 13.26
C HIS A 229 -4.22 12.95 12.07
N LYS A 230 -3.74 14.18 12.27
CA LYS A 230 -3.08 14.99 11.23
C LYS A 230 -1.75 14.41 10.73
N VAL A 231 -1.18 13.41 11.42
CA VAL A 231 -0.03 12.65 10.90
C VAL A 231 -0.38 11.89 9.62
N ASP A 232 -1.61 11.39 9.51
CA ASP A 232 -2.09 10.69 8.31
C ASP A 232 -2.28 11.65 7.13
N VAL A 233 -2.66 12.91 7.41
CA VAL A 233 -2.78 13.97 6.37
C VAL A 233 -1.42 14.26 5.75
N TYR A 234 -0.37 14.34 6.59
CA TYR A 234 0.99 14.47 6.09
C TYR A 234 1.40 13.27 5.22
N SER A 235 1.14 12.04 5.69
CA SER A 235 1.43 10.82 4.93
C SER A 235 0.70 10.80 3.59
N PHE A 236 -0.55 11.24 3.56
CA PHE A 236 -1.34 11.42 2.34
C PHE A 236 -0.69 12.40 1.36
N SER A 237 -0.17 13.53 1.84
CA SER A 237 0.49 14.51 0.98
C SER A 237 1.67 13.91 0.22
N MET A 238 2.48 13.06 0.88
CA MET A 238 3.60 12.37 0.24
C MET A 238 3.13 11.36 -0.81
N ILE A 239 1.98 10.70 -0.60
CA ILE A 239 1.39 9.79 -1.59
C ILE A 239 0.82 10.59 -2.77
N LEU A 240 0.12 11.69 -2.51
CA LEU A 240 -0.40 12.57 -3.56
C LEU A 240 0.73 13.09 -4.45
N TRP A 241 1.83 13.55 -3.84
CA TRP A 241 3.03 13.95 -4.57
C TRP A 241 3.60 12.79 -5.42
N GLU A 242 3.68 11.58 -4.87
CA GLU A 242 4.17 10.39 -5.58
C GLU A 242 3.24 9.98 -6.75
N LEU A 243 1.92 10.09 -6.59
CA LEU A 243 0.93 9.86 -7.64
C LEU A 243 1.08 10.86 -8.80
N LEU A 244 1.36 12.14 -8.51
CA LEU A 244 1.46 13.20 -9.51
C LEU A 244 2.81 13.24 -10.22
N THR A 245 3.89 12.78 -9.57
CA THR A 245 5.26 12.86 -10.13
C THR A 245 5.83 11.51 -10.55
N ASN A 246 5.20 10.41 -10.14
CA ASN A 246 5.74 9.04 -10.20
C ASN A 246 7.19 8.90 -9.70
N SER A 247 7.56 9.71 -8.73
CA SER A 247 8.89 9.73 -8.12
C SER A 247 8.83 9.33 -6.66
N THR A 248 9.86 8.67 -6.16
CA THR A 248 9.94 8.36 -4.72
C THR A 248 10.33 9.61 -3.94
N PRO A 249 9.58 10.00 -2.88
CA PRO A 249 9.95 11.13 -2.04
C PRO A 249 11.39 10.98 -1.50
N PHE A 250 12.21 12.04 -1.60
CA PHE A 250 13.62 12.03 -1.16
C PHE A 250 14.46 10.88 -1.75
N LYS A 251 14.24 10.54 -3.02
CA LYS A 251 14.97 9.47 -3.73
C LYS A 251 16.49 9.58 -3.51
N GLY A 252 17.14 8.44 -3.23
CA GLY A 252 18.59 8.36 -3.02
C GLY A 252 19.07 8.72 -1.61
N ARG A 253 18.19 9.21 -0.72
CA ARG A 253 18.56 9.53 0.67
C ARG A 253 18.27 8.33 1.60
N SER A 254 19.12 8.14 2.61
CA SER A 254 18.87 7.16 3.67
C SER A 254 17.72 7.60 4.58
N ASN A 255 17.13 6.66 5.34
CA ASN A 255 16.01 6.94 6.22
C ASN A 255 16.32 8.04 7.27
N ILE A 256 17.55 8.03 7.84
CA ILE A 256 17.98 9.04 8.81
C ILE A 256 18.06 10.42 8.16
N VAL A 257 18.60 10.51 6.93
CA VAL A 257 18.67 11.77 6.18
C VAL A 257 17.28 12.27 5.81
N VAL A 258 16.34 11.37 5.49
CA VAL A 258 14.93 11.74 5.23
C VAL A 258 14.28 12.29 6.50
N ALA A 259 14.43 11.62 7.64
CA ALA A 259 13.88 12.09 8.91
C ALA A 259 14.42 13.48 9.26
N TYR A 260 15.73 13.68 9.14
CA TYR A 260 16.35 14.99 9.36
C TYR A 260 15.84 16.06 8.39
N ALA A 261 15.79 15.75 7.09
CA ALA A 261 15.28 16.67 6.08
C ALA A 261 13.82 17.09 6.37
N THR A 262 12.97 16.12 6.68
CA THR A 262 11.56 16.36 7.03
C THR A 262 11.43 17.25 8.27
N ALA A 263 12.20 16.95 9.31
CA ALA A 263 12.22 17.70 10.56
C ALA A 263 12.81 19.12 10.43
N THR A 264 13.67 19.36 9.42
CA THR A 264 14.19 20.67 9.05
C THR A 264 13.38 21.36 7.95
N LYS A 265 12.09 21.02 7.83
CA LYS A 265 11.11 21.63 6.91
C LYS A 265 11.41 21.44 5.42
N MET A 266 12.32 20.53 5.06
CA MET A 266 12.52 20.19 3.65
C MET A 266 11.34 19.36 3.14
N ARG A 267 10.88 19.68 1.91
CA ARG A 267 9.82 18.96 1.20
C ARG A 267 10.31 18.60 -0.21
N PRO A 268 9.71 17.60 -0.86
CA PRO A 268 9.97 17.36 -2.29
C PRO A 268 9.59 18.57 -3.16
N SER A 269 10.23 18.73 -4.35
CA SER A 269 9.93 19.84 -5.29
C SER A 269 8.50 19.77 -5.81
N THR A 270 7.85 20.92 -5.93
CA THR A 270 6.49 21.07 -6.48
C THR A 270 6.49 21.58 -7.92
N GLU A 271 7.64 21.78 -8.55
CA GLU A 271 7.77 22.39 -9.90
C GLU A 271 6.96 21.66 -10.99
N THR A 272 6.73 20.38 -10.86
CA THR A 272 5.96 19.56 -11.81
C THR A 272 4.52 19.31 -11.38
N ILE A 273 4.11 19.85 -10.23
CA ILE A 273 2.76 19.69 -9.72
C ILE A 273 1.82 20.69 -10.42
N PRO A 274 0.63 20.27 -10.86
CA PRO A 274 -0.36 21.20 -11.41
C PRO A 274 -0.70 22.32 -10.42
N SER A 275 -0.76 23.56 -10.92
CA SER A 275 -1.00 24.78 -10.13
C SER A 275 -2.28 24.73 -9.30
N ASP A 276 -3.30 24.03 -9.80
CA ASP A 276 -4.59 23.89 -9.12
C ASP A 276 -4.53 22.92 -7.92
N ILE A 277 -3.52 22.02 -7.88
CA ILE A 277 -3.38 21.00 -6.84
C ILE A 277 -2.28 21.37 -5.83
N GLU A 278 -1.31 22.16 -6.25
CA GLU A 278 -0.18 22.58 -5.42
C GLU A 278 -0.62 23.19 -4.06
N PRO A 279 -1.63 24.08 -3.98
CA PRO A 279 -2.07 24.63 -2.70
C PRO A 279 -2.59 23.57 -1.72
N LEU A 280 -3.34 22.56 -2.21
CA LEU A 280 -3.79 21.46 -1.39
C LEU A 280 -2.60 20.64 -0.89
N LEU A 281 -1.68 20.29 -1.79
CA LEU A 281 -0.48 19.53 -1.45
C LEU A 281 0.31 20.24 -0.36
N SER A 282 0.53 21.55 -0.52
CA SER A 282 1.29 22.39 0.42
C SER A 282 0.62 22.52 1.78
N SER A 283 -0.71 22.63 1.83
CA SER A 283 -1.44 22.62 3.10
C SER A 283 -1.37 21.27 3.83
N CYS A 284 -1.47 20.15 3.09
CA CYS A 284 -1.43 18.81 3.69
C CYS A 284 -0.09 18.47 4.37
N TRP A 285 1.03 19.03 3.90
CA TRP A 285 2.35 18.80 4.54
C TRP A 285 2.85 20.00 5.35
N ALA A 286 1.96 20.90 5.77
CA ALA A 286 2.30 22.02 6.65
C ALA A 286 3.07 21.54 7.88
N GLU A 287 3.97 22.40 8.39
CA GLU A 287 4.80 22.08 9.55
C GLU A 287 3.96 21.93 10.80
N ASP A 288 3.07 22.89 11.03
CA ASP A 288 2.10 22.82 12.12
C ASP A 288 0.96 21.85 11.73
N PRO A 289 0.75 20.76 12.47
CA PRO A 289 -0.36 19.85 12.20
C PRO A 289 -1.74 20.53 12.22
N ALA A 290 -1.91 21.62 12.99
CA ALA A 290 -3.17 22.37 13.06
C ALA A 290 -3.53 23.09 11.75
N GLU A 291 -2.54 23.42 10.92
CA GLU A 291 -2.74 24.06 9.62
C GLU A 291 -3.14 23.06 8.53
N ARG A 292 -2.97 21.75 8.76
CA ARG A 292 -3.33 20.72 7.79
C ARG A 292 -4.86 20.55 7.72
N PRO A 293 -5.46 20.43 6.52
CA PRO A 293 -6.90 20.25 6.37
C PRO A 293 -7.40 18.94 6.99
N GLU A 294 -8.71 18.82 7.17
CA GLU A 294 -9.36 17.54 7.45
C GLU A 294 -9.55 16.74 6.15
N PHE A 295 -9.67 15.40 6.24
CA PHE A 295 -9.89 14.58 5.05
C PHE A 295 -11.21 14.86 4.34
N GLU A 296 -12.24 15.32 5.02
CA GLU A 296 -13.47 15.83 4.41
C GLU A 296 -13.18 16.98 3.43
N GLN A 297 -12.40 17.98 3.84
CA GLN A 297 -12.00 19.11 3.00
C GLN A 297 -11.13 18.67 1.81
N ILE A 298 -10.24 17.68 2.04
CA ILE A 298 -9.39 17.09 0.99
C ILE A 298 -10.26 16.36 -0.04
N SER A 299 -11.23 15.55 0.42
CA SER A 299 -12.15 14.80 -0.44
C SER A 299 -12.98 15.73 -1.32
N ASP A 300 -13.56 16.79 -0.74
CA ASP A 300 -14.33 17.80 -1.46
C ASP A 300 -13.50 18.52 -2.53
N PHE A 301 -12.27 18.90 -2.17
CA PHE A 301 -11.37 19.56 -3.09
C PHE A 301 -11.03 18.66 -4.30
N LEU A 302 -10.62 17.41 -4.03
CA LEU A 302 -10.25 16.46 -5.07
C LEU A 302 -11.42 16.09 -5.97
N GLU A 303 -12.63 16.00 -5.42
CA GLU A 303 -13.84 15.74 -6.18
C GLU A 303 -14.16 16.91 -7.14
N ASN A 304 -13.98 18.16 -6.70
CA ASN A 304 -14.14 19.33 -7.55
C ASN A 304 -13.14 19.36 -8.71
N ILE A 305 -11.84 19.13 -8.44
CA ILE A 305 -10.83 19.09 -9.50
C ILE A 305 -11.12 17.94 -10.47
N LEU A 306 -11.46 16.77 -9.97
CA LEU A 306 -11.76 15.61 -10.82
C LEU A 306 -12.97 15.86 -11.74
N ARG A 307 -14.03 16.54 -11.27
CA ARG A 307 -15.16 16.95 -12.09
C ARG A 307 -14.71 17.89 -13.21
N ASN A 308 -13.86 18.88 -12.93
CA ASN A 308 -13.35 19.82 -13.91
C ASN A 308 -12.50 19.13 -14.99
N VAL A 309 -11.60 18.21 -14.58
CA VAL A 309 -10.79 17.41 -15.50
C VAL A 309 -11.67 16.54 -16.41
N CYS A 310 -12.74 15.95 -15.88
CA CYS A 310 -13.69 15.17 -16.69
C CYS A 310 -14.49 16.03 -17.65
N ALA A 311 -14.94 17.23 -17.24
CA ALA A 311 -15.70 18.15 -18.09
C ALA A 311 -14.87 18.70 -19.27
N SER A 312 -13.59 19.01 -19.04
CA SER A 312 -12.68 19.48 -20.10
C SER A 312 -12.36 18.39 -21.13
N SER A 313 -12.39 17.11 -20.74
CA SER A 313 -12.18 15.99 -21.67
C SER A 313 -13.36 15.72 -22.61
N THR A 314 -14.57 16.23 -22.31
CA THR A 314 -15.79 16.02 -23.12
C THR A 314 -16.10 17.17 -24.08
N SER A 315 -15.37 18.29 -23.99
CA SER A 315 -15.65 19.50 -24.73
C SER A 315 -14.76 19.73 -25.97
N SER A 316 -14.22 18.68 -26.60
CA SER A 316 -13.64 18.79 -27.94
C SER A 316 -14.79 18.82 -28.98
N PRO A 317 -15.07 19.94 -29.66
CA PRO A 317 -16.07 19.96 -30.70
C PRO A 317 -15.56 19.21 -31.92
N ASN A 318 -16.26 18.15 -32.31
CA ASN A 318 -16.18 17.61 -33.66
C ASN A 318 -16.72 18.68 -34.62
N ILE A 319 -15.86 19.58 -35.12
CA ILE A 319 -16.13 20.37 -36.29
C ILE A 319 -15.70 19.54 -37.49
N PHE A 320 -16.60 18.68 -37.94
CA PHE A 320 -16.65 18.26 -39.34
C PHE A 320 -17.91 18.87 -39.91
N GLU A 321 -17.80 20.08 -40.46
CA GLU A 321 -18.73 20.57 -41.47
C GLU A 321 -18.40 19.87 -42.79
N PRO A 322 -19.38 19.28 -43.49
CA PRO A 322 -19.16 18.85 -44.86
C PRO A 322 -19.29 20.05 -45.78
N GLU A 323 -18.20 20.54 -46.35
CA GLU A 323 -18.25 21.44 -47.49
C GLU A 323 -18.87 20.73 -48.69
N HIS A 324 -20.03 21.20 -49.07
CA HIS A 324 -20.61 21.03 -50.41
C HIS A 324 -19.70 21.67 -51.45
N SER A 325 -19.08 20.89 -52.31
CA SER A 325 -18.58 21.37 -53.58
C SER A 325 -19.03 20.46 -54.70
N THR A 326 -19.73 21.13 -55.57
CA THR A 326 -20.28 20.78 -56.87
C THR A 326 -19.31 20.09 -57.81
N SER A 327 -19.86 19.10 -58.49
CA SER A 327 -19.39 18.35 -59.65
C SER A 327 -18.73 19.19 -60.76
N LYS A 328 -17.62 18.68 -61.33
CA LYS A 328 -17.37 18.65 -62.78
C LYS A 328 -16.48 17.46 -63.14
N GLU A 329 -16.96 16.74 -64.14
CA GLU A 329 -16.33 15.63 -64.90
C GLU A 329 -15.02 16.04 -65.56
N LEU A 330 -14.07 15.12 -65.77
CA LEU A 330 -13.71 14.48 -67.07
C LEU A 330 -12.30 13.88 -67.02
N THR A 331 -12.31 12.60 -67.34
CA THR A 331 -11.41 11.85 -68.25
C THR A 331 -10.03 11.37 -67.84
N ASN A 332 -9.95 10.04 -68.06
CA ASN A 332 -8.86 9.20 -68.59
C ASN A 332 -7.72 8.69 -67.69
N SER A 333 -7.80 7.39 -67.56
CA SER A 333 -6.79 6.37 -67.31
C SER A 333 -5.60 6.42 -68.31
N PRO A 334 -4.46 5.76 -68.17
CA PRO A 334 -4.39 4.34 -67.79
C PRO A 334 -3.20 3.87 -66.86
N ALA A 335 -3.41 2.74 -66.35
CA ALA A 335 -2.56 1.68 -65.83
C ALA A 335 -1.04 1.74 -66.08
N MET A 336 -0.29 1.32 -65.04
CA MET A 336 0.79 0.35 -65.25
C MET A 336 1.10 -0.41 -63.97
N ASN A 337 1.04 -1.71 -64.11
CA ASN A 337 1.52 -2.80 -63.21
C ASN A 337 3.03 -2.72 -62.98
N CYS A 338 3.50 -3.22 -61.86
CA CYS A 338 4.51 -4.26 -61.72
C CYS A 338 4.71 -4.65 -60.25
N LEU A 339 4.34 -5.89 -59.91
CA LEU A 339 5.17 -7.07 -59.59
C LEU A 339 6.01 -6.94 -58.32
N MET A 340 5.54 -7.63 -57.30
CA MET A 340 6.11 -8.88 -56.74
C MET A 340 7.64 -8.96 -56.77
N ASP A 341 8.22 -9.13 -55.59
CA ASP A 341 8.96 -10.36 -55.33
C ASP A 341 9.19 -10.60 -53.83
N GLN A 342 9.03 -11.87 -53.49
CA GLN A 342 9.32 -12.51 -52.24
C GLN A 342 10.84 -12.71 -52.08
N HIS A 343 11.35 -12.68 -50.87
CA HIS A 343 12.33 -13.68 -50.48
C HIS A 343 12.33 -13.97 -48.99
N VAL A 344 12.01 -15.21 -48.72
CA VAL A 344 12.23 -15.94 -47.48
C VAL A 344 13.71 -16.35 -47.47
N GLU A 345 14.38 -16.23 -46.33
CA GLU A 345 15.26 -17.31 -45.89
C GLU A 345 15.69 -17.25 -44.44
N ASN A 346 15.56 -18.40 -43.85
CA ASN A 346 16.04 -18.90 -42.60
C ASN A 346 17.56 -18.76 -42.37
N SER A 347 17.96 -18.57 -41.12
CA SER A 347 18.93 -19.56 -40.58
C SER A 347 19.07 -19.48 -39.05
N LYS A 348 19.10 -20.66 -38.52
CA LYS A 348 19.31 -21.14 -37.16
C LYS A 348 20.75 -20.94 -36.67
N LYS A 349 20.85 -20.96 -35.32
CA LYS A 349 21.92 -21.55 -34.46
C LYS A 349 22.70 -20.50 -33.68
N LYS A 350 22.91 -20.63 -32.42
CA LYS A 350 23.26 -21.60 -31.40
C LYS A 350 23.78 -20.89 -30.15
N ASN A 351 23.33 -21.36 -29.02
CA ASN A 351 23.95 -21.46 -27.70
C ASN A 351 25.35 -20.83 -27.47
N ARG A 352 25.47 -20.08 -26.33
CA ARG A 352 26.37 -20.53 -25.26
C ARG A 352 26.25 -19.63 -23.99
N THR A 353 25.92 -20.29 -22.91
CA THR A 353 26.32 -20.09 -21.50
C THR A 353 27.60 -19.25 -21.27
N SER A 354 27.53 -18.31 -20.37
CA SER A 354 28.64 -18.05 -19.46
C SER A 354 28.16 -17.50 -18.11
N CYS A 355 28.31 -18.34 -17.11
CA CYS A 355 28.36 -18.02 -15.70
C CYS A 355 29.62 -17.16 -15.43
N CYS A 356 29.50 -16.10 -14.67
CA CYS A 356 30.64 -15.53 -13.93
C CYS A 356 30.21 -15.14 -12.52
N CYS A 357 30.55 -16.03 -11.62
CA CYS A 357 30.74 -15.74 -10.21
C CYS A 357 31.86 -14.71 -10.03
N PHE A 358 31.67 -13.70 -9.20
CA PHE A 358 32.79 -13.04 -8.55
C PHE A 358 32.61 -13.08 -7.03
N ARG A 359 33.58 -13.78 -6.44
CA ARG A 359 33.83 -13.88 -4.99
C ARG A 359 34.54 -12.63 -4.50
N SER A 360 34.20 -12.35 -3.27
CA SER A 360 34.89 -11.57 -2.25
C SER A 360 36.41 -11.37 -2.38
N ALA A 361 36.82 -10.18 -2.02
CA ALA A 361 38.08 -9.99 -1.28
C ALA A 361 37.87 -8.91 -0.21
N CYS A 362 38.03 -9.32 1.04
CA CYS A 362 38.39 -8.45 2.16
C CYS A 362 39.83 -7.96 1.94
N ASP A 363 40.11 -6.71 2.23
CA ASP A 363 41.36 -6.38 2.89
C ASP A 363 41.21 -5.15 3.78
N ASN A 364 41.79 -5.30 4.95
CA ASN A 364 42.00 -4.34 6.01
C ASN A 364 43.00 -3.21 5.60
N SER A 365 42.80 -2.04 6.09
CA SER A 365 43.74 -1.30 6.96
C SER A 365 43.57 0.21 6.87
N LEU A 366 43.60 0.75 8.09
CA LEU A 366 43.72 2.12 8.59
C LEU A 366 42.44 2.90 8.81
#